data_230b24ed46dbf45c97f06852263e1111
#
_entry.id   230b24ed46dbf45c97f06852263e1111
#
_cell.length_a   1.000
_cell.length_b   1.000
_cell.length_c   1.000
_cell.angle_alpha   90.00
_cell.angle_beta   90.00
_cell.angle_gamma   90.00
#
_symmetry.space_group_name_H-M   'P 1'
#
loop_
_entity.id
_entity.type
_entity.pdbx_description
1 polymer ?
#
loop_
_entity_poly.entity_id
_entity_poly.type
_entity_poly.pdbx_seq_one_letter_code
_entity_poly.pdbx_strand_id
1 'polypeptide(L)'
;MSTHETTRRPAKRKHRPNYRPVIFLALVCAAIFAAGYCVGVRAADKAAPTLPEPVQESTSTPEPTNEPSEAPSTEEVLWRDDIVTDGNLLDYDLQVTMQACCEEYGVPYALALAVADVESRFDPDATSNTNDYGLMQINKVNHGWLLEQGIDPMTPAGNIEAGVLFLSDYLTAYGDPEMAIMAYNCGPSGAQKLWASGTYHTEHSTKVMDRFDYWTSILEE
;
A
#
# COMPACT_ATOMS: atom_id res chain seq x y z
N MET A 1 0.18 -1.82 -45.20
CA MET A 1 0.94 -2.59 -44.21
C MET A 1 0.39 -2.19 -42.86
N SER A 2 -0.48 -3.04 -42.28
CA SER A 2 -1.16 -2.78 -41.02
C SER A 2 -0.37 -3.50 -39.91
N THR A 3 0.24 -2.77 -39.01
CA THR A 3 0.95 -3.32 -37.87
C THR A 3 -0.06 -3.53 -36.73
N HIS A 4 -0.41 -4.80 -36.47
CA HIS A 4 -1.18 -5.20 -35.31
C HIS A 4 -0.30 -5.08 -34.05
N GLU A 5 -0.56 -4.07 -33.27
CA GLU A 5 0.01 -3.90 -31.92
C GLU A 5 -0.69 -4.88 -30.98
N THR A 6 0.08 -5.85 -30.49
CA THR A 6 -0.41 -6.91 -29.60
C THR A 6 -0.40 -6.37 -28.17
N THR A 7 -1.53 -5.88 -27.68
CA THR A 7 -1.72 -5.54 -26.28
C THR A 7 -1.52 -6.76 -25.38
N ARG A 8 -0.43 -6.80 -24.62
CA ARG A 8 -0.16 -7.84 -23.61
C ARG A 8 -1.08 -7.63 -22.42
N ARG A 9 -2.00 -8.58 -22.18
CA ARG A 9 -2.84 -8.61 -20.97
C ARG A 9 -1.96 -8.77 -19.73
N PRO A 10 -2.17 -7.97 -18.65
CA PRO A 10 -1.47 -8.17 -17.39
C PRO A 10 -1.79 -9.55 -16.81
N ALA A 11 -0.77 -10.20 -16.23
CA ALA A 11 -0.90 -11.51 -15.60
C ALA A 11 -1.79 -11.41 -14.35
N LYS A 12 -2.79 -12.29 -14.22
CA LYS A 12 -3.64 -12.38 -13.03
C LYS A 12 -2.79 -12.63 -11.78
N ARG A 13 -2.70 -11.66 -10.88
CA ARG A 13 -2.09 -11.79 -9.56
C ARG A 13 -2.92 -12.77 -8.72
N LYS A 14 -2.28 -13.78 -8.13
CA LYS A 14 -2.95 -14.70 -7.20
C LYS A 14 -3.37 -13.93 -5.95
N HIS A 15 -4.65 -14.00 -5.61
CA HIS A 15 -5.20 -13.45 -4.37
C HIS A 15 -4.39 -13.98 -3.17
N ARG A 16 -3.69 -13.09 -2.47
CA ARG A 16 -2.99 -13.42 -1.23
C ARG A 16 -3.93 -13.16 -0.06
N PRO A 17 -4.11 -14.07 0.89
CA PRO A 17 -4.98 -13.85 2.03
C PRO A 17 -4.49 -12.65 2.86
N ASN A 18 -5.43 -11.80 3.25
CA ASN A 18 -5.21 -10.51 3.90
C ASN A 18 -4.88 -10.71 5.40
N TYR A 19 -3.62 -11.12 5.72
CA TYR A 19 -3.14 -11.20 7.11
C TYR A 19 -2.36 -9.93 7.54
N ARG A 20 -2.21 -8.96 6.67
CA ARG A 20 -1.27 -7.85 6.80
C ARG A 20 -1.60 -6.83 7.89
N PRO A 21 -2.86 -6.38 8.10
CA PRO A 21 -3.17 -5.38 9.12
C PRO A 21 -2.91 -5.89 10.55
N VAL A 22 -3.07 -7.20 10.80
CA VAL A 22 -2.89 -7.78 12.14
C VAL A 22 -1.41 -7.83 12.53
N ILE A 23 -0.50 -8.05 11.56
CA ILE A 23 0.94 -8.16 11.83
C ILE A 23 1.56 -6.80 12.10
N PHE A 24 1.13 -5.75 11.38
CA PHE A 24 1.66 -4.39 11.59
C PHE A 24 1.26 -3.83 12.96
N LEU A 25 0.01 -4.04 13.39
CA LEU A 25 -0.44 -3.64 14.72
C LEU A 25 0.33 -4.38 15.82
N ALA A 26 0.67 -5.66 15.62
CA ALA A 26 1.45 -6.44 16.58
C ALA A 26 2.91 -5.95 16.71
N LEU A 27 3.54 -5.49 15.62
CA LEU A 27 4.90 -4.95 15.62
C LEU A 27 4.96 -3.54 16.25
N VAL A 28 3.96 -2.71 16.05
CA VAL A 28 3.86 -1.40 16.71
C VAL A 28 3.65 -1.57 18.22
N CYS A 29 2.83 -2.51 18.65
CA CYS A 29 2.66 -2.85 20.07
C CYS A 29 3.92 -3.45 20.70
N ALA A 30 4.68 -4.29 19.96
CA ALA A 30 5.94 -4.87 20.46
C ALA A 30 7.04 -3.82 20.66
N ALA A 31 7.12 -2.79 19.80
CA ALA A 31 8.07 -1.69 19.95
C ALA A 31 7.77 -0.80 21.18
N ILE A 32 6.51 -0.67 21.57
CA ILE A 32 6.10 0.07 22.78
C ILE A 32 6.42 -0.74 24.05
N PHE A 33 6.34 -2.10 23.99
CA PHE A 33 6.66 -2.95 25.14
C PHE A 33 8.18 -3.16 25.34
N ALA A 34 9.01 -3.10 24.30
CA ALA A 34 10.47 -3.29 24.42
C ALA A 34 11.19 -2.13 25.11
N ALA A 35 10.59 -0.94 25.19
CA ALA A 35 11.14 0.21 25.91
C ALA A 35 10.85 0.22 27.42
N GLY A 36 10.03 -0.69 27.94
CA GLY A 36 9.54 -0.71 29.31
C GLY A 36 9.97 -1.87 30.20
N TYR A 37 10.69 -2.87 29.68
CA TYR A 37 11.00 -4.07 30.45
C TYR A 37 12.47 -4.49 30.38
N CYS A 38 13.34 -3.73 31.03
CA CYS A 38 14.67 -4.18 31.43
C CYS A 38 14.74 -4.29 32.97
N VAL A 39 14.04 -5.28 33.56
CA VAL A 39 14.42 -5.83 34.87
C VAL A 39 14.02 -7.32 34.92
N GLY A 40 15.01 -8.17 34.88
CA GLY A 40 15.17 -9.45 35.49
C GLY A 40 14.10 -10.53 35.39
N VAL A 41 14.45 -11.68 34.83
CA VAL A 41 14.44 -12.99 35.55
C VAL A 41 15.23 -14.03 34.73
N ARG A 42 16.01 -14.84 35.48
CA ARG A 42 16.89 -15.94 35.04
C ARG A 42 16.14 -17.18 34.60
N ALA A 43 16.73 -17.82 33.62
CA ALA A 43 16.83 -19.26 33.29
C ALA A 43 15.87 -20.27 33.94
N ALA A 44 15.22 -21.06 33.09
CA ALA A 44 14.98 -22.48 33.34
C ALA A 44 14.94 -23.27 32.02
N ASP A 45 15.83 -24.23 31.97
CA ASP A 45 16.06 -25.28 30.97
C ASP A 45 14.87 -26.24 30.89
N LYS A 46 14.43 -26.70 29.68
CA LYS A 46 14.15 -28.08 29.36
C LYS A 46 13.34 -28.33 28.08
N ALA A 47 13.93 -29.22 27.27
CA ALA A 47 13.34 -30.29 26.47
C ALA A 47 12.45 -29.93 25.27
N ALA A 48 12.97 -30.27 24.08
CA ALA A 48 12.25 -30.42 22.82
C ALA A 48 11.34 -31.66 22.82
N PRO A 49 10.16 -31.63 22.23
CA PRO A 49 9.45 -32.84 21.82
C PRO A 49 9.59 -33.09 20.30
N THR A 50 9.79 -34.35 20.01
CA THR A 50 9.96 -35.07 18.76
C THR A 50 8.77 -34.91 17.81
N LEU A 51 9.05 -34.76 16.51
CA LEU A 51 8.11 -34.82 15.38
C LEU A 51 7.61 -36.26 15.16
N PRO A 52 6.33 -36.47 14.84
CA PRO A 52 5.87 -37.71 14.23
C PRO A 52 5.98 -37.69 12.70
N GLU A 53 6.34 -38.83 12.12
CA GLU A 53 6.50 -39.14 10.70
C GLU A 53 5.19 -39.09 9.91
N PRO A 54 5.25 -38.93 8.55
CA PRO A 54 4.08 -38.73 7.70
C PRO A 54 3.38 -40.07 7.37
N VAL A 55 2.08 -40.08 7.55
CA VAL A 55 1.19 -41.13 7.04
C VAL A 55 0.84 -40.83 5.59
N GLN A 56 1.15 -41.80 4.72
CA GLN A 56 0.68 -41.82 3.32
C GLN A 56 -0.77 -42.26 3.29
N GLU A 57 -1.64 -41.51 2.69
CA GLU A 57 -2.93 -42.02 2.26
C GLU A 57 -3.27 -41.57 0.82
N SER A 58 -3.77 -42.55 0.12
CA SER A 58 -3.92 -42.78 -1.30
C SER A 58 -4.91 -41.89 -2.02
N THR A 59 -4.50 -41.61 -3.28
CA THR A 59 -5.22 -41.15 -4.48
C THR A 59 -6.71 -41.53 -4.58
N SER A 60 -7.55 -40.53 -4.81
CA SER A 60 -8.69 -40.67 -5.73
C SER A 60 -8.91 -39.32 -6.41
N THR A 61 -8.67 -39.30 -7.71
CA THR A 61 -8.92 -38.20 -8.65
C THR A 61 -10.40 -38.11 -8.96
N PRO A 62 -11.07 -36.97 -8.80
CA PRO A 62 -12.31 -36.70 -9.51
C PRO A 62 -11.98 -35.90 -10.78
N GLU A 63 -12.56 -36.36 -11.87
CA GLU A 63 -12.64 -35.82 -13.21
C GLU A 63 -13.15 -34.36 -13.23
N PRO A 64 -12.57 -33.43 -14.01
CA PRO A 64 -13.01 -32.05 -14.03
C PRO A 64 -14.30 -31.90 -14.85
N THR A 65 -15.39 -31.60 -14.17
CA THR A 65 -16.61 -31.09 -14.80
C THR A 65 -16.34 -29.66 -15.29
N ASN A 66 -16.27 -29.51 -16.61
CA ASN A 66 -16.23 -28.20 -17.29
C ASN A 66 -17.61 -27.53 -17.23
N GLU A 67 -17.86 -26.74 -16.20
CA GLU A 67 -18.82 -25.64 -16.30
C GLU A 67 -18.06 -24.39 -16.76
N PRO A 68 -18.59 -23.63 -17.74
CA PRO A 68 -17.99 -22.35 -18.11
C PRO A 68 -18.23 -21.37 -16.97
N SER A 69 -17.20 -21.15 -16.17
CA SER A 69 -17.15 -20.04 -15.22
C SER A 69 -17.28 -18.75 -16.04
N GLU A 70 -18.42 -18.08 -15.91
CA GLU A 70 -18.59 -16.71 -16.38
C GLU A 70 -17.41 -15.89 -15.84
N ALA A 71 -16.61 -15.37 -16.77
CA ALA A 71 -15.54 -14.44 -16.41
C ALA A 71 -16.21 -13.25 -15.71
N PRO A 72 -15.67 -12.78 -14.54
CA PRO A 72 -16.16 -11.57 -13.91
C PRO A 72 -16.13 -10.45 -14.95
N SER A 73 -17.25 -9.72 -15.05
CA SER A 73 -17.33 -8.52 -15.89
C SER A 73 -16.14 -7.65 -15.54
N THR A 74 -15.26 -7.46 -16.52
CA THR A 74 -14.17 -6.50 -16.43
C THR A 74 -14.86 -5.15 -16.39
N GLU A 75 -15.03 -4.53 -15.23
CA GLU A 75 -15.29 -3.11 -15.18
C GLU A 75 -14.13 -2.47 -15.96
N GLU A 76 -14.51 -1.82 -17.05
CA GLU A 76 -13.56 -1.17 -17.94
C GLU A 76 -12.95 -0.03 -17.13
N VAL A 77 -11.68 -0.17 -16.77
CA VAL A 77 -10.96 0.90 -16.07
C VAL A 77 -11.02 2.12 -17.00
N LEU A 78 -11.77 3.14 -16.59
CA LEU A 78 -11.93 4.36 -17.37
C LEU A 78 -10.58 5.09 -17.38
N TRP A 79 -9.93 5.06 -18.54
CA TRP A 79 -8.76 5.90 -18.80
C TRP A 79 -9.17 7.37 -18.72
N ARG A 80 -8.39 8.15 -17.97
CA ARG A 80 -8.57 9.59 -17.87
C ARG A 80 -7.27 10.30 -18.28
N ASP A 81 -7.37 11.20 -19.22
CA ASP A 81 -6.25 12.04 -19.71
C ASP A 81 -6.12 13.35 -18.93
N ASP A 82 -7.03 13.61 -17.99
CA ASP A 82 -7.06 14.76 -17.09
C ASP A 82 -6.40 14.49 -15.71
N ILE A 83 -5.85 13.27 -15.48
CA ILE A 83 -4.99 13.01 -14.30
C ILE A 83 -3.60 13.61 -14.56
N VAL A 84 -3.57 14.92 -14.56
CA VAL A 84 -2.39 15.73 -14.92
C VAL A 84 -2.11 16.77 -13.83
N THR A 85 -0.84 16.94 -13.47
CA THR A 85 -0.38 18.03 -12.62
C THR A 85 0.96 18.58 -13.12
N ASP A 86 1.13 19.90 -13.16
CA ASP A 86 2.34 20.58 -13.64
C ASP A 86 2.91 20.04 -14.97
N GLY A 87 2.02 19.51 -15.84
CA GLY A 87 2.39 18.95 -17.14
C GLY A 87 2.81 17.47 -17.10
N ASN A 88 2.82 16.82 -15.95
CA ASN A 88 3.03 15.38 -15.82
C ASN A 88 1.66 14.68 -15.84
N LEU A 89 1.50 13.75 -16.76
CA LEU A 89 0.35 12.86 -16.84
C LEU A 89 0.66 11.56 -16.09
N LEU A 90 -0.26 11.11 -15.22
CA LEU A 90 -0.16 9.77 -14.67
C LEU A 90 -0.51 8.75 -15.77
N ASP A 91 0.48 7.98 -16.22
CA ASP A 91 0.33 7.02 -17.32
C ASP A 91 -0.79 5.99 -17.06
N TYR A 92 -1.42 5.50 -18.15
CA TYR A 92 -2.51 4.54 -18.09
C TYR A 92 -2.22 3.33 -17.19
N ASP A 93 -1.07 2.67 -17.38
CA ASP A 93 -0.70 1.49 -16.60
C ASP A 93 -0.54 1.81 -15.11
N LEU A 94 -0.13 3.02 -14.78
CA LEU A 94 0.00 3.50 -13.40
C LEU A 94 -1.35 3.88 -12.79
N GLN A 95 -2.28 4.44 -13.57
CA GLN A 95 -3.66 4.65 -13.13
C GLN A 95 -4.34 3.32 -12.81
N VAL A 96 -4.25 2.33 -13.71
CA VAL A 96 -4.78 0.98 -13.50
C VAL A 96 -4.17 0.34 -12.25
N THR A 97 -2.86 0.46 -12.08
CA THR A 97 -2.16 -0.07 -10.91
C THR A 97 -2.64 0.58 -9.62
N MET A 98 -2.76 1.92 -9.60
CA MET A 98 -3.17 2.66 -8.42
C MET A 98 -4.63 2.35 -8.05
N GLN A 99 -5.54 2.29 -9.02
CA GLN A 99 -6.93 1.91 -8.79
C GLN A 99 -7.02 0.49 -8.20
N ALA A 100 -6.33 -0.48 -8.80
CA ALA A 100 -6.33 -1.86 -8.31
C ALA A 100 -5.77 -1.98 -6.88
N CYS A 101 -4.70 -1.24 -6.55
CA CYS A 101 -4.18 -1.18 -5.19
C CYS A 101 -5.20 -0.53 -4.23
N CYS A 102 -5.85 0.57 -4.64
CA CYS A 102 -6.85 1.25 -3.84
C CYS A 102 -8.05 0.34 -3.53
N GLU A 103 -8.53 -0.42 -4.51
CA GLU A 103 -9.59 -1.42 -4.33
C GLU A 103 -9.14 -2.55 -3.39
N GLU A 104 -7.93 -3.08 -3.57
CA GLU A 104 -7.40 -4.17 -2.74
C GLU A 104 -7.23 -3.75 -1.27
N TYR A 105 -6.76 -2.53 -1.04
CA TYR A 105 -6.43 -2.03 0.31
C TYR A 105 -7.52 -1.15 0.94
N GLY A 106 -8.62 -0.87 0.22
CA GLY A 106 -9.74 -0.07 0.73
C GLY A 106 -9.40 1.41 0.93
N VAL A 107 -8.57 1.98 0.06
CA VAL A 107 -8.18 3.40 0.07
C VAL A 107 -8.98 4.15 -1.00
N PRO A 108 -9.54 5.34 -0.72
CA PRO A 108 -10.15 6.16 -1.77
C PRO A 108 -9.13 6.51 -2.87
N TYR A 109 -9.47 6.24 -4.14
CA TYR A 109 -8.57 6.50 -5.27
C TYR A 109 -8.17 7.99 -5.35
N ALA A 110 -9.13 8.90 -5.12
CA ALA A 110 -8.85 10.33 -5.05
C ALA A 110 -7.79 10.70 -4.00
N LEU A 111 -7.77 9.98 -2.85
CA LEU A 111 -6.77 10.22 -1.80
C LEU A 111 -5.37 9.76 -2.23
N ALA A 112 -5.28 8.61 -2.91
CA ALA A 112 -4.01 8.13 -3.46
C ALA A 112 -3.46 9.09 -4.54
N LEU A 113 -4.34 9.60 -5.42
CA LEU A 113 -3.98 10.65 -6.40
C LEU A 113 -3.50 11.92 -5.70
N ALA A 114 -4.20 12.38 -4.66
CA ALA A 114 -3.83 13.58 -3.91
C ALA A 114 -2.43 13.46 -3.29
N VAL A 115 -2.12 12.31 -2.73
CA VAL A 115 -0.77 12.05 -2.18
C VAL A 115 0.27 12.05 -3.28
N ALA A 116 0.09 11.32 -4.38
CA ALA A 116 1.05 11.27 -5.47
C ALA A 116 1.25 12.65 -6.15
N ASP A 117 0.19 13.45 -6.25
CA ASP A 117 0.23 14.82 -6.75
C ASP A 117 1.11 15.73 -5.85
N VAL A 118 0.90 15.70 -4.53
CA VAL A 118 1.65 16.55 -3.59
C VAL A 118 3.09 16.06 -3.41
N GLU A 119 3.31 14.74 -3.38
CA GLU A 119 4.63 14.14 -3.11
C GLU A 119 5.58 14.26 -4.30
N SER A 120 5.11 14.01 -5.51
CA SER A 120 5.98 13.92 -6.69
C SER A 120 5.48 14.71 -7.90
N ARG A 121 4.23 15.22 -7.87
CA ARG A 121 3.55 15.74 -9.07
C ARG A 121 3.51 14.70 -10.20
N PHE A 122 3.18 13.47 -9.83
CA PHE A 122 3.14 12.30 -10.71
C PHE A 122 4.47 11.96 -11.42
N ASP A 123 5.62 12.40 -10.88
CA ASP A 123 6.93 12.02 -11.39
C ASP A 123 7.36 10.67 -10.77
N PRO A 124 7.45 9.58 -11.55
CA PRO A 124 7.84 8.27 -11.04
C PRO A 124 9.33 8.19 -10.65
N ASP A 125 10.15 9.11 -11.15
CA ASP A 125 11.59 9.17 -10.90
C ASP A 125 11.96 10.19 -9.83
N ALA A 126 10.97 10.83 -9.18
CA ALA A 126 11.18 11.83 -8.15
C ALA A 126 12.03 11.28 -6.99
N THR A 127 12.99 12.09 -6.55
CA THR A 127 13.83 11.79 -5.39
C THR A 127 13.97 13.02 -4.50
N SER A 128 13.91 12.82 -3.18
CA SER A 128 14.09 13.89 -2.20
C SER A 128 15.47 13.85 -1.55
N ASN A 129 15.85 14.96 -0.90
CA ASN A 129 17.08 15.04 -0.10
C ASN A 129 17.00 14.20 1.19
N THR A 130 15.80 13.73 1.57
CA THR A 130 15.52 12.90 2.74
C THR A 130 15.46 11.41 2.41
N ASN A 131 15.86 11.04 1.17
CA ASN A 131 15.84 9.68 0.63
C ASN A 131 14.43 9.10 0.50
N ASP A 132 13.49 9.89 -0.01
CA ASP A 132 12.17 9.46 -0.43
C ASP A 132 12.18 9.30 -1.95
N TYR A 133 11.49 8.28 -2.47
CA TYR A 133 11.60 7.87 -3.87
C TYR A 133 10.23 7.65 -4.51
N GLY A 134 10.14 8.02 -5.78
CA GLY A 134 9.04 7.69 -6.69
C GLY A 134 7.76 8.48 -6.45
N LEU A 135 6.69 8.03 -7.12
CA LEU A 135 5.38 8.69 -7.15
C LEU A 135 4.84 9.05 -5.77
N MET A 136 4.96 8.15 -4.81
CA MET A 136 4.42 8.31 -3.47
C MET A 136 5.50 8.56 -2.41
N GLN A 137 6.72 8.96 -2.84
CA GLN A 137 7.86 9.36 -2.00
C GLN A 137 8.11 8.40 -0.81
N ILE A 138 8.33 7.12 -1.15
CA ILE A 138 8.57 6.09 -0.13
C ILE A 138 9.99 6.20 0.42
N ASN A 139 10.11 6.48 1.73
CA ASN A 139 11.40 6.64 2.38
C ASN A 139 12.20 5.34 2.41
N LYS A 140 13.50 5.45 2.14
CA LYS A 140 14.46 4.34 2.07
C LYS A 140 14.47 3.44 3.31
N VAL A 141 14.14 3.96 4.48
CA VAL A 141 14.10 3.17 5.73
C VAL A 141 13.08 2.03 5.67
N ASN A 142 12.05 2.17 4.82
CA ASN A 142 10.98 1.18 4.65
C ASN A 142 11.30 0.13 3.58
N HIS A 143 12.31 0.36 2.70
CA HIS A 143 12.54 -0.48 1.52
C HIS A 143 12.87 -1.94 1.88
N GLY A 144 13.70 -2.16 2.91
CA GLY A 144 14.05 -3.51 3.34
C GLY A 144 12.83 -4.34 3.74
N TRP A 145 11.97 -3.77 4.57
CA TRP A 145 10.73 -4.40 5.00
C TRP A 145 9.76 -4.62 3.83
N LEU A 146 9.61 -3.63 2.93
CA LEU A 146 8.74 -3.75 1.76
C LEU A 146 9.19 -4.87 0.82
N LEU A 147 10.51 -5.00 0.58
CA LEU A 147 11.08 -6.09 -0.22
C LEU A 147 10.80 -7.47 0.39
N GLU A 148 10.86 -7.61 1.72
CA GLU A 148 10.48 -8.84 2.42
C GLU A 148 8.99 -9.17 2.23
N GLN A 149 8.13 -8.17 2.02
CA GLN A 149 6.72 -8.34 1.65
C GLN A 149 6.51 -8.62 0.16
N GLY A 150 7.56 -8.59 -0.65
CA GLY A 150 7.52 -8.76 -2.10
C GLY A 150 7.08 -7.50 -2.86
N ILE A 151 7.19 -6.34 -2.23
CA ILE A 151 6.91 -5.03 -2.81
C ILE A 151 8.25 -4.33 -3.06
N ASP A 152 8.57 -4.05 -4.34
CA ASP A 152 9.76 -3.29 -4.69
C ASP A 152 9.41 -1.79 -4.84
N PRO A 153 9.71 -0.95 -3.83
CA PRO A 153 9.35 0.47 -3.87
C PRO A 153 10.17 1.30 -4.86
N MET A 154 11.19 0.70 -5.51
CA MET A 154 11.97 1.36 -6.55
C MET A 154 11.36 1.20 -7.94
N THR A 155 10.33 0.37 -8.10
CA THR A 155 9.53 0.32 -9.33
C THR A 155 8.30 1.21 -9.19
N PRO A 156 7.81 1.88 -10.27
CA PRO A 156 6.63 2.72 -10.17
C PRO A 156 5.40 1.98 -9.60
N ALA A 157 5.15 0.75 -10.05
CA ALA A 157 4.05 -0.08 -9.56
C ALA A 157 4.21 -0.47 -8.08
N GLY A 158 5.42 -0.89 -7.66
CA GLY A 158 5.68 -1.23 -6.26
C GLY A 158 5.70 0.00 -5.35
N ASN A 159 6.06 1.18 -5.87
CA ASN A 159 5.98 2.44 -5.16
C ASN A 159 4.53 2.82 -4.85
N ILE A 160 3.65 2.71 -5.83
CA ILE A 160 2.20 2.88 -5.66
C ILE A 160 1.67 1.88 -4.62
N GLU A 161 1.97 0.59 -4.76
CA GLU A 161 1.51 -0.44 -3.82
C GLU A 161 1.97 -0.14 -2.39
N ALA A 162 3.23 0.28 -2.20
CA ALA A 162 3.78 0.65 -0.90
C ALA A 162 3.05 1.87 -0.28
N GLY A 163 2.83 2.91 -1.09
CA GLY A 163 2.15 4.13 -0.63
C GLY A 163 0.70 3.87 -0.25
N VAL A 164 -0.04 3.15 -1.09
CA VAL A 164 -1.43 2.79 -0.81
C VAL A 164 -1.54 1.86 0.41
N LEU A 165 -0.61 0.91 0.60
CA LEU A 165 -0.53 0.08 1.79
C LEU A 165 -0.36 0.93 3.06
N PHE A 166 0.56 1.89 3.07
CA PHE A 166 0.74 2.79 4.23
C PHE A 166 -0.49 3.66 4.49
N LEU A 167 -1.13 4.19 3.45
CA LEU A 167 -2.39 4.93 3.59
C LEU A 167 -3.48 4.07 4.24
N SER A 168 -3.65 2.83 3.77
CA SER A 168 -4.62 1.88 4.34
C SER A 168 -4.38 1.62 5.82
N ASP A 169 -3.10 1.36 6.20
CA ASP A 169 -2.73 1.12 7.59
C ASP A 169 -3.05 2.33 8.47
N TYR A 170 -2.73 3.55 7.99
CA TYR A 170 -2.97 4.76 8.77
C TYR A 170 -4.44 5.16 8.83
N LEU A 171 -5.20 4.98 7.73
CA LEU A 171 -6.66 5.17 7.75
C LEU A 171 -7.34 4.20 8.74
N THR A 172 -6.90 2.94 8.75
CA THR A 172 -7.39 1.93 9.71
C THR A 172 -7.03 2.29 11.14
N ALA A 173 -5.81 2.78 11.38
CA ALA A 173 -5.32 3.10 12.73
C ALA A 173 -5.95 4.36 13.32
N TYR A 174 -6.22 5.37 12.50
CA TYR A 174 -6.63 6.70 12.99
C TYR A 174 -8.07 7.07 12.64
N GLY A 175 -8.67 6.45 11.62
CA GLY A 175 -10.08 6.67 11.22
C GLY A 175 -10.37 8.05 10.63
N ASP A 176 -9.36 8.90 10.46
CA ASP A 176 -9.44 10.26 9.95
C ASP A 176 -8.40 10.45 8.84
N PRO A 177 -8.79 10.89 7.63
CA PRO A 177 -7.86 11.03 6.50
C PRO A 177 -6.73 12.03 6.78
N GLU A 178 -6.99 13.16 7.42
CA GLU A 178 -5.95 14.15 7.69
C GLU A 178 -4.94 13.64 8.72
N MET A 179 -5.40 12.91 9.75
CA MET A 179 -4.52 12.25 10.70
C MET A 179 -3.69 11.15 10.02
N ALA A 180 -4.27 10.38 9.09
CA ALA A 180 -3.56 9.40 8.29
C ALA A 180 -2.45 10.06 7.44
N ILE A 181 -2.74 11.18 6.79
CA ILE A 181 -1.76 11.95 6.00
C ILE A 181 -0.66 12.54 6.89
N MET A 182 -0.97 13.04 8.08
CA MET A 182 0.06 13.48 9.03
C MET A 182 1.01 12.33 9.40
N ALA A 183 0.45 11.13 9.66
CA ALA A 183 1.26 9.94 9.95
C ALA A 183 2.06 9.47 8.73
N TYR A 184 1.51 9.62 7.52
CA TYR A 184 2.21 9.34 6.27
C TYR A 184 3.46 10.22 6.12
N ASN A 185 3.29 11.53 6.29
CA ASN A 185 4.36 12.50 6.09
C ASN A 185 5.47 12.45 7.16
N CYS A 186 5.12 12.42 8.45
CA CYS A 186 6.12 12.52 9.52
C CYS A 186 6.29 11.24 10.35
N GLY A 187 5.71 10.14 9.89
CA GLY A 187 5.67 8.85 10.59
C GLY A 187 4.72 8.88 11.80
N PRO A 188 4.25 7.70 12.26
CA PRO A 188 3.32 7.59 13.39
C PRO A 188 3.80 8.30 14.67
N SER A 189 5.08 8.16 15.01
CA SER A 189 5.65 8.80 16.20
C SER A 189 5.73 10.32 16.08
N GLY A 190 5.98 10.84 14.88
CA GLY A 190 5.98 12.28 14.59
C GLY A 190 4.57 12.86 14.73
N ALA A 191 3.60 12.22 14.10
CA ALA A 191 2.20 12.61 14.16
C ALA A 191 1.66 12.61 15.60
N GLN A 192 1.93 11.56 16.38
CA GLN A 192 1.53 11.48 17.79
C GLN A 192 2.08 12.64 18.63
N LYS A 193 3.33 13.08 18.40
CA LYS A 193 3.91 14.24 19.09
C LYS A 193 3.19 15.54 18.72
N LEU A 194 2.84 15.71 17.44
CA LEU A 194 2.07 16.86 16.98
C LEU A 194 0.69 16.89 17.62
N TRP A 195 -0.04 15.79 17.62
CA TRP A 195 -1.36 15.69 18.25
C TRP A 195 -1.31 15.94 19.76
N ALA A 196 -0.29 15.39 20.45
CA ALA A 196 -0.09 15.63 21.88
C ALA A 196 0.19 17.11 22.21
N SER A 197 0.71 17.87 21.24
CA SER A 197 0.89 19.33 21.35
C SER A 197 -0.33 20.15 20.90
N GLY A 198 -1.43 19.49 20.51
CA GLY A 198 -2.65 20.13 20.02
C GLY A 198 -2.60 20.52 18.54
N THR A 199 -1.64 20.00 17.77
CA THR A 199 -1.50 20.26 16.34
C THR A 199 -2.12 19.12 15.54
N TYR A 200 -3.27 19.36 14.93
CA TYR A 200 -4.03 18.38 14.14
C TYR A 200 -4.01 18.66 12.62
N HIS A 201 -3.34 19.73 12.21
CA HIS A 201 -3.15 20.14 10.81
C HIS A 201 -1.71 20.57 10.60
N THR A 202 -1.16 20.27 9.45
CA THR A 202 0.16 20.75 9.00
C THR A 202 0.01 21.37 7.61
N GLU A 203 0.98 22.16 7.19
CA GLU A 203 0.98 22.68 5.82
C GLU A 203 0.90 21.56 4.77
N HIS A 204 1.61 20.44 5.02
CA HIS A 204 1.59 19.27 4.14
C HIS A 204 0.21 18.60 4.15
N SER A 205 -0.36 18.28 5.33
CA SER A 205 -1.67 17.62 5.38
C SER A 205 -2.77 18.46 4.75
N THR A 206 -2.76 19.78 4.96
CA THR A 206 -3.72 20.69 4.33
C THR A 206 -3.60 20.65 2.80
N LYS A 207 -2.38 20.69 2.24
CA LYS A 207 -2.18 20.58 0.78
C LYS A 207 -2.73 19.26 0.23
N VAL A 208 -2.50 18.14 0.91
CA VAL A 208 -3.02 16.85 0.45
C VAL A 208 -4.54 16.83 0.53
N MET A 209 -5.15 17.36 1.60
CA MET A 209 -6.61 17.40 1.74
C MET A 209 -7.25 18.30 0.67
N ASP A 210 -6.66 19.47 0.35
CA ASP A 210 -7.11 20.33 -0.76
C ASP A 210 -7.05 19.60 -2.11
N ARG A 211 -6.00 18.78 -2.34
CA ARG A 211 -5.90 17.95 -3.55
C ARG A 211 -6.84 16.75 -3.53
N PHE A 212 -7.15 16.21 -2.36
CA PHE A 212 -8.14 15.14 -2.22
C PHE A 212 -9.54 15.63 -2.62
N ASP A 213 -9.94 16.82 -2.18
CA ASP A 213 -11.21 17.44 -2.59
C ASP A 213 -11.24 17.71 -4.10
N TYR A 214 -10.13 18.21 -4.65
CA TYR A 214 -9.98 18.46 -6.09
C TYR A 214 -10.13 17.15 -6.90
N TRP A 215 -9.36 16.11 -6.58
CA TRP A 215 -9.43 14.84 -7.30
C TRP A 215 -10.76 14.12 -7.12
N THR A 216 -11.42 14.27 -5.98
CA THR A 216 -12.78 13.78 -5.77
C THR A 216 -13.74 14.44 -6.77
N SER A 217 -13.67 15.76 -6.94
CA SER A 217 -14.54 16.48 -7.89
C SER A 217 -14.28 16.07 -9.35
N ILE A 218 -13.02 15.82 -9.73
CA ILE A 218 -12.64 15.37 -11.08
C ILE A 218 -13.15 13.96 -11.38
N LEU A 219 -13.14 13.06 -10.39
CA LEU A 219 -13.58 11.67 -10.58
C LEU A 219 -15.10 11.50 -10.56
N GLU A 220 -15.85 12.49 -10.05
CA GLU A 220 -17.32 12.49 -10.01
C GLU A 220 -17.95 13.09 -11.29
N GLU A 221 -17.17 13.75 -12.17
CA GLU A 221 -17.60 14.30 -13.46
C GLU A 221 -17.60 13.22 -14.57
#